data_7cf63b3589b4b0e8c3bb259298e74bee
#
_entry.id   7cf63b3589b4b0e8c3bb259298e74bee
#
_cell.length_a   1.000
_cell.length_b   1.000
_cell.length_c   1.000
_cell.angle_alpha   90.00
_cell.angle_beta   90.00
_cell.angle_gamma   90.00
#
_symmetry.space_group_name_H-M   'P 1'
#
loop_
_entity.id
_entity.type
_entity.pdbx_description
1 polymer ?
#
loop_
_entity_poly.entity_id
_entity_poly.type
_entity_poly.pdbx_seq_one_letter_code
_entity_poly.pdbx_strand_id
1 'polypeptide(L)'
;MRKVKLIIKKIINKRKLFVPHELETNKKLYVLVSNKLVPIYGAVQGGHAIAQFLIEHPNSEWQNDTVVYLSCDLDKFINQMKRRLYISKDEEMSVFKEPDLNNQITAIACYKIPQNYVRHLKLLK
;
A
#
# COMPACT_ATOMS: atom_id res chain seq x y z
N MET A 1 3.84 3.75 16.37
CA MET A 1 2.99 4.47 15.40
C MET A 1 2.52 5.82 15.89
N ARG A 2 2.08 5.94 17.15
CA ARG A 2 1.72 7.24 17.72
C ARG A 2 2.84 8.28 17.64
N LYS A 3 4.10 7.86 17.89
CA LYS A 3 5.25 8.77 17.84
C LYS A 3 5.43 9.40 16.45
N VAL A 4 5.27 8.60 15.40
CA VAL A 4 5.41 9.09 14.03
C VAL A 4 4.32 10.12 13.72
N LYS A 5 3.06 9.84 14.08
CA LYS A 5 1.96 10.77 13.87
C LYS A 5 2.17 12.08 14.62
N LEU A 6 2.64 12.01 15.88
CA LEU A 6 2.92 13.21 16.67
C LEU A 6 4.04 14.05 16.07
N ILE A 7 5.10 13.40 15.55
CA ILE A 7 6.21 14.10 14.91
C ILE A 7 5.71 14.88 13.69
N ILE A 8 4.95 14.22 12.81
CA ILE A 8 4.39 14.87 11.62
C ILE A 8 3.50 16.04 12.01
N LYS A 9 2.60 15.84 12.98
CA LYS A 9 1.70 16.88 13.46
C LYS A 9 2.45 18.06 14.06
N LYS A 10 3.49 17.80 14.85
CA LYS A 10 4.31 18.87 15.43
C LYS A 10 5.04 19.67 14.36
N ILE A 11 5.61 19.01 13.36
CA ILE A 11 6.29 19.68 12.26
C ILE A 11 5.31 20.60 11.53
N ILE A 12 4.13 20.11 11.19
CA ILE A 12 3.10 20.86 10.49
C ILE A 12 2.63 22.06 11.31
N ASN A 13 2.27 21.82 12.58
CA ASN A 13 1.76 22.86 13.45
C ASN A 13 2.81 23.93 13.76
N LYS A 14 4.04 23.52 14.07
CA LYS A 14 5.13 24.43 14.42
C LYS A 14 5.48 25.37 13.27
N ARG A 15 5.45 24.89 12.05
CA ARG A 15 5.80 25.67 10.87
C ARG A 15 4.58 26.30 10.19
N LYS A 16 3.37 26.03 10.70
CA LYS A 16 2.11 26.42 10.07
C LYS A 16 2.08 26.02 8.61
N LEU A 17 2.66 24.84 8.31
CA LEU A 17 2.71 24.33 6.96
C LEU A 17 1.44 23.56 6.66
N PHE A 18 1.04 23.65 5.41
CA PHE A 18 -0.01 22.84 4.85
C PHE A 18 0.50 21.39 4.76
N VAL A 19 -0.39 20.40 5.00
CA VAL A 19 -0.01 18.99 4.86
C VAL A 19 0.33 18.72 3.39
N PRO A 20 1.56 18.27 3.07
CA PRO A 20 1.89 17.97 1.69
C PRO A 20 0.94 16.93 1.09
N HIS A 21 0.57 17.12 -0.16
CA HIS A 21 -0.35 16.21 -0.84
C HIS A 21 0.14 14.75 -0.79
N GLU A 22 1.43 14.52 -0.91
CA GLU A 22 2.02 13.19 -0.85
C GLU A 22 1.87 12.51 0.50
N LEU A 23 1.55 13.27 1.56
CA LEU A 23 1.29 12.70 2.89
C LEU A 23 -0.18 12.41 3.11
N GLU A 24 -1.05 12.90 2.24
CA GLU A 24 -2.47 12.61 2.32
C GLU A 24 -2.72 11.15 1.97
N THR A 25 -3.63 10.55 2.70
CA THR A 25 -4.03 9.16 2.45
C THR A 25 -5.48 9.12 1.98
N ASN A 26 -5.85 8.06 1.30
CA ASN A 26 -7.23 7.89 0.90
C ASN A 26 -7.78 6.56 1.43
N LYS A 27 -9.09 6.36 1.27
CA LYS A 27 -9.79 5.21 1.82
C LYS A 27 -9.97 4.07 0.83
N LYS A 28 -9.16 4.04 -0.21
CA LYS A 28 -9.15 2.95 -1.18
C LYS A 28 -8.13 1.91 -0.77
N LEU A 29 -8.47 0.64 -0.96
CA LEU A 29 -7.49 -0.43 -0.83
C LEU A 29 -6.77 -0.55 -2.18
N TYR A 30 -5.49 -0.27 -2.18
CA TYR A 30 -4.67 -0.45 -3.37
C TYR A 30 -4.06 -1.83 -3.37
N VAL A 31 -4.27 -2.56 -4.45
CA VAL A 31 -3.70 -3.89 -4.62
C VAL A 31 -2.66 -3.80 -5.72
N LEU A 32 -1.39 -3.85 -5.33
CA LEU A 32 -0.26 -3.73 -6.23
C LEU A 32 0.12 -5.12 -6.69
N VAL A 33 0.09 -5.33 -8.00
CA VAL A 33 0.32 -6.64 -8.61
C VAL A 33 1.58 -6.58 -9.45
N SER A 34 2.41 -7.61 -9.36
CA SER A 34 3.65 -7.68 -10.12
C SER A 34 3.40 -7.51 -11.62
N ASN A 35 4.09 -6.56 -12.25
CA ASN A 35 4.01 -6.34 -13.68
C ASN A 35 4.74 -7.41 -14.49
N LYS A 36 5.39 -8.36 -13.82
CA LYS A 36 6.05 -9.50 -14.47
C LYS A 36 5.09 -10.67 -14.74
N LEU A 37 3.86 -10.57 -14.22
CA LEU A 37 2.84 -11.60 -14.39
C LEU A 37 1.82 -11.18 -15.45
N VAL A 38 1.26 -12.15 -16.16
CA VAL A 38 0.13 -11.85 -17.05
C VAL A 38 -1.04 -11.35 -16.21
N PRO A 39 -1.86 -10.40 -16.72
CA PRO A 39 -2.88 -9.72 -15.91
C PRO A 39 -3.86 -10.63 -15.18
N ILE A 40 -4.34 -11.69 -15.82
CA ILE A 40 -5.27 -12.62 -15.17
C ILE A 40 -4.63 -13.29 -13.97
N TYR A 41 -3.39 -13.79 -14.13
CA TYR A 41 -2.66 -14.40 -13.03
C TYR A 41 -2.38 -13.39 -11.93
N GLY A 42 -2.01 -12.18 -12.33
CA GLY A 42 -1.81 -11.07 -11.39
C GLY A 42 -3.06 -10.77 -10.58
N ALA A 43 -4.24 -10.79 -11.21
CA ALA A 43 -5.50 -10.53 -10.51
C ALA A 43 -5.77 -11.60 -9.45
N VAL A 44 -5.46 -12.86 -9.74
CA VAL A 44 -5.57 -13.94 -8.75
C VAL A 44 -4.64 -13.68 -7.57
N GLN A 45 -3.40 -13.30 -7.85
CA GLN A 45 -2.43 -12.97 -6.79
C GLN A 45 -2.91 -11.79 -5.94
N GLY A 46 -3.51 -10.78 -6.59
CA GLY A 46 -4.13 -9.66 -5.88
C GLY A 46 -5.25 -10.10 -4.95
N GLY A 47 -6.06 -11.07 -5.36
CA GLY A 47 -7.09 -11.66 -4.51
C GLY A 47 -6.50 -12.31 -3.26
N HIS A 48 -5.38 -13.02 -3.41
CA HIS A 48 -4.68 -13.58 -2.25
C HIS A 48 -4.14 -12.49 -1.32
N ALA A 49 -3.66 -11.38 -1.88
CA ALA A 49 -3.19 -10.26 -1.05
C ALA A 49 -4.34 -9.63 -0.26
N ILE A 50 -5.52 -9.51 -0.87
CA ILE A 50 -6.71 -9.01 -0.16
C ILE A 50 -7.08 -9.95 0.98
N ALA A 51 -7.09 -11.25 0.73
CA ALA A 51 -7.38 -12.25 1.77
C ALA A 51 -6.35 -12.14 2.91
N GLN A 52 -5.07 -12.00 2.57
CA GLN A 52 -4.01 -11.83 3.56
C GLN A 52 -4.22 -10.55 4.37
N PHE A 53 -4.62 -9.48 3.70
CA PHE A 53 -4.92 -8.20 4.36
C PHE A 53 -6.03 -8.36 5.40
N LEU A 54 -7.12 -9.03 5.05
CA LEU A 54 -8.24 -9.23 5.96
C LEU A 54 -7.85 -10.08 7.17
N ILE A 55 -6.97 -11.05 6.98
CA ILE A 55 -6.46 -11.89 8.07
C ILE A 55 -5.56 -11.08 9.00
N GLU A 56 -4.66 -10.29 8.44
CA GLU A 56 -3.66 -9.56 9.22
C GLU A 56 -4.19 -8.27 9.85
N HIS A 57 -5.25 -7.69 9.29
CA HIS A 57 -5.81 -6.43 9.75
C HIS A 57 -7.32 -6.56 10.02
N PRO A 58 -7.71 -7.42 10.98
CA PRO A 58 -9.14 -7.68 11.23
C PRO A 58 -9.90 -6.46 11.73
N ASN A 59 -9.19 -5.46 12.26
CA ASN A 59 -9.79 -4.23 12.78
C ASN A 59 -9.58 -3.04 11.83
N SER A 60 -9.24 -3.28 10.58
CA SER A 60 -9.06 -2.22 9.60
C SER A 60 -10.36 -1.44 9.38
N GLU A 61 -10.23 -0.14 9.13
CA GLU A 61 -11.37 0.70 8.76
C GLU A 61 -11.88 0.39 7.35
N TRP A 62 -11.08 -0.30 6.53
CA TRP A 62 -11.55 -0.69 5.21
C TRP A 62 -12.60 -1.79 5.34
N GLN A 63 -13.81 -1.50 4.90
CA GLN A 63 -14.97 -2.39 5.05
C GLN A 63 -15.46 -2.88 3.69
N ASN A 64 -14.54 -3.46 2.92
CA ASN A 64 -14.84 -3.98 1.58
C ASN A 64 -15.44 -2.89 0.66
N ASP A 65 -14.85 -1.71 0.75
CA ASP A 65 -15.23 -0.57 -0.10
C ASP A 65 -14.43 -0.61 -1.42
N THR A 66 -13.94 0.51 -1.88
CA THR A 66 -13.23 0.61 -3.15
C THR A 66 -11.91 -0.17 -3.13
N VAL A 67 -11.69 -0.97 -4.15
CA VAL A 67 -10.43 -1.67 -4.42
C VAL A 67 -9.90 -1.19 -5.76
N VAL A 68 -8.61 -0.88 -5.81
CA VAL A 68 -7.95 -0.46 -7.05
C VAL A 68 -6.77 -1.38 -7.31
N TYR A 69 -6.80 -2.11 -8.42
CA TYR A 69 -5.69 -2.96 -8.83
C TYR A 69 -4.73 -2.17 -9.71
N LEU A 70 -3.46 -2.14 -9.28
CA LEU A 70 -2.42 -1.43 -10.00
C LEU A 70 -1.29 -2.38 -10.41
N SER A 71 -0.79 -2.19 -11.62
CA SER A 71 0.39 -2.91 -12.10
C SER A 71 1.64 -2.22 -11.59
N CYS A 72 2.58 -2.98 -11.06
CA CYS A 72 3.70 -2.40 -10.31
C CYS A 72 4.97 -3.24 -10.44
N ASP A 73 6.11 -2.56 -10.52
CA ASP A 73 7.40 -3.20 -10.27
C ASP A 73 7.53 -3.31 -8.74
N LEU A 74 7.19 -4.47 -8.21
CA LEU A 74 7.13 -4.67 -6.76
C LEU A 74 8.48 -4.53 -6.07
N ASP A 75 9.57 -4.94 -6.72
CA ASP A 75 10.90 -4.77 -6.13
C ASP A 75 11.23 -3.30 -5.93
N LYS A 76 10.92 -2.49 -6.93
CA LYS A 76 11.12 -1.06 -6.86
C LYS A 76 10.24 -0.42 -5.78
N PHE A 77 8.97 -0.83 -5.72
CA PHE A 77 8.04 -0.34 -4.71
C PHE A 77 8.51 -0.67 -3.30
N ILE A 78 8.92 -1.91 -3.07
CA ILE A 78 9.41 -2.36 -1.77
C ILE A 78 10.65 -1.55 -1.36
N ASN A 79 11.57 -1.32 -2.29
CA ASN A 79 12.77 -0.53 -2.03
C ASN A 79 12.41 0.92 -1.68
N GLN A 80 11.41 1.51 -2.32
CA GLN A 80 10.91 2.82 -1.95
C GLN A 80 10.36 2.83 -0.53
N MET A 81 9.57 1.81 -0.18
CA MET A 81 8.97 1.71 1.14
C MET A 81 10.03 1.62 2.24
N LYS A 82 11.11 0.87 1.98
CA LYS A 82 12.19 0.72 2.95
C LYS A 82 12.98 2.01 3.19
N ARG A 83 12.98 2.92 2.23
CA ARG A 83 13.76 4.16 2.30
C ARG A 83 12.99 5.38 2.77
N ARG A 84 11.70 5.25 2.98
CA ARG A 84 10.89 6.39 3.42
C ARG A 84 11.18 6.76 4.87
N LEU A 85 11.08 8.05 5.17
CA LEU A 85 11.44 8.59 6.48
C LEU A 85 10.36 8.41 7.53
N TYR A 86 9.11 8.27 7.13
CA TYR A 86 8.00 8.13 8.06
C TYR A 86 6.87 7.30 7.44
N ILE A 87 6.05 6.74 8.31
CA ILE A 87 4.91 5.90 7.96
C ILE A 87 3.66 6.55 8.51
N SER A 88 2.59 6.61 7.73
CA SER A 88 1.30 7.08 8.22
C SER A 88 0.84 6.18 9.37
N LYS A 89 0.27 6.78 10.41
CA LYS A 89 -0.16 6.05 11.61
C LYS A 89 -1.12 4.91 11.30
N ASP A 90 -2.06 5.17 10.40
CA ASP A 90 -3.14 4.23 10.10
C ASP A 90 -2.84 3.40 8.84
N GLU A 91 -1.63 3.51 8.33
CA GLU A 91 -1.22 2.74 7.15
C GLU A 91 -1.18 1.25 7.48
N GLU A 92 -1.80 0.47 6.62
CA GLU A 92 -1.84 -0.98 6.75
C GLU A 92 -1.38 -1.60 5.44
N MET A 93 -0.57 -2.64 5.53
CA MET A 93 -0.01 -3.29 4.35
C MET A 93 0.11 -4.78 4.59
N SER A 94 -0.28 -5.56 3.59
CA SER A 94 -0.10 -7.00 3.61
C SER A 94 0.57 -7.46 2.32
N VAL A 95 1.53 -8.35 2.48
CA VAL A 95 2.34 -8.87 1.38
C VAL A 95 1.96 -10.31 1.13
N PHE A 96 1.64 -10.65 -0.12
CA PHE A 96 1.40 -12.05 -0.47
C PHE A 96 2.63 -12.63 -1.15
N LYS A 97 3.10 -13.75 -0.63
CA LYS A 97 4.22 -14.53 -1.18
C LYS A 97 3.67 -15.81 -1.78
N GLU A 98 3.91 -16.04 -3.08
CA GLU A 98 3.38 -17.19 -3.78
C GLU A 98 4.24 -18.43 -3.54
N PRO A 99 3.72 -19.48 -2.86
CA PRO A 99 4.51 -20.69 -2.61
C PRO A 99 4.99 -21.38 -3.88
N ASP A 100 4.17 -21.36 -4.93
CA ASP A 100 4.52 -22.01 -6.20
C ASP A 100 5.63 -21.28 -6.97
N LEU A 101 5.98 -20.08 -6.54
CA LEU A 101 7.06 -19.28 -7.12
C LEU A 101 8.15 -18.99 -6.08
N ASN A 102 8.51 -20.00 -5.29
CA ASN A 102 9.56 -19.91 -4.28
C ASN A 102 9.36 -18.73 -3.29
N ASN A 103 8.10 -18.50 -2.90
CA ASN A 103 7.72 -17.41 -1.98
C ASN A 103 8.06 -16.03 -2.52
N GLN A 104 8.10 -15.88 -3.83
CA GLN A 104 8.24 -14.56 -4.43
C GLN A 104 7.03 -13.70 -4.11
N ILE A 105 7.27 -12.42 -3.83
CA ILE A 105 6.20 -11.46 -3.60
C ILE A 105 5.52 -11.17 -4.94
N THR A 106 4.23 -11.46 -5.04
CA THR A 106 3.46 -11.29 -6.26
C THR A 106 2.39 -10.22 -6.17
N ALA A 107 1.98 -9.86 -4.96
CA ALA A 107 1.01 -8.80 -4.74
C ALA A 107 1.14 -8.22 -3.35
N ILE A 108 0.73 -6.95 -3.21
CA ILE A 108 0.73 -6.22 -1.93
C ILE A 108 -0.59 -5.48 -1.83
N ALA A 109 -1.29 -5.61 -0.71
CA ALA A 109 -2.49 -4.83 -0.43
C ALA A 109 -2.14 -3.71 0.54
N CYS A 110 -2.48 -2.46 0.18
CA CYS A 110 -2.12 -1.28 0.95
C CYS A 110 -3.35 -0.44 1.24
N TYR A 111 -3.54 -0.07 2.50
CA TYR A 111 -4.61 0.83 2.92
C TYR A 111 -4.02 2.07 3.59
N LYS A 112 -4.56 3.23 3.23
CA LYS A 112 -4.09 4.54 3.74
C LYS A 112 -2.63 4.82 3.42
N ILE A 113 -2.19 4.34 2.27
CA ILE A 113 -0.85 4.67 1.77
C ILE A 113 -0.86 6.08 1.16
N PRO A 114 0.20 6.88 1.37
CA PRO A 114 0.27 8.20 0.76
C PRO A 114 0.20 8.16 -0.76
N GLN A 115 -0.50 9.11 -1.36
CA GLN A 115 -0.79 9.15 -2.79
C GLN A 115 0.46 9.13 -3.67
N ASN A 116 1.55 9.77 -3.24
CA ASN A 116 2.76 9.84 -4.05
C ASN A 116 3.36 8.47 -4.37
N TYR A 117 3.03 7.44 -3.60
CA TYR A 117 3.55 6.09 -3.86
C TYR A 117 2.72 5.32 -4.90
N VAL A 118 1.49 5.74 -5.17
CA VAL A 118 0.59 4.97 -6.04
C VAL A 118 0.03 5.75 -7.23
N ARG A 119 -0.01 7.09 -7.16
CA ARG A 119 -0.67 7.92 -8.18
C ARG A 119 -0.12 7.77 -9.59
N HIS A 120 1.14 7.37 -9.71
CA HIS A 120 1.82 7.23 -11.00
C HIS A 120 1.75 5.80 -11.55
N LEU A 121 1.19 4.87 -10.79
CA LEU A 121 1.08 3.48 -11.21
C LEU A 121 -0.11 3.30 -12.15
N LYS A 122 0.01 2.34 -13.05
CA LYS A 122 -1.03 2.07 -14.06
C LYS A 122 -2.03 1.06 -13.53
N LEU A 123 -3.27 1.18 -13.98
CA LEU A 123 -4.28 0.17 -13.68
C LEU A 123 -3.86 -1.18 -14.28
N LEU A 124 -4.21 -2.26 -13.58
CA LEU A 124 -3.99 -3.61 -14.09
C LEU A 124 -4.87 -3.83 -15.33
N LYS A 125 -4.26 -4.24 -16.41
CA LYS A 125 -4.96 -4.51 -17.67
C LYS A 125 -4.50 -5.82 -18.25
#